data_01052d9c9c8e41d547b105363472b8f5
#
_entry.id   01052d9c9c8e41d547b105363472b8f5
#
_cell.length_a   1.000
_cell.length_b   1.000
_cell.length_c   1.000
_cell.angle_alpha   90.00
_cell.angle_beta   90.00
_cell.angle_gamma   90.00
#
_symmetry.space_group_name_H-M   'P 1'
#
loop_
_entity.id
_entity.type
_entity.pdbx_description
1 polymer ?
#
loop_
_entity_poly.entity_id
_entity_poly.type
_entity_poly.pdbx_seq_one_letter_code
_entity_poly.pdbx_strand_id
1 'polypeptide(L)'
;MRVRAAGRGPPATLVERAVLPAATFAPGPASGARLGAAPIHGQQAPFSSQPVQGFSALVAVGDGTYLALADNGYGKIENSADFHLRVYTLRLDPAPRMVAAARSR
;
A
#
# COMPACT_ATOMS: atom_id res chain seq x y z
N MET A 1 0.85 -6.87 -14.74
CA MET A 1 -0.35 -6.23 -15.33
C MET A 1 -0.09 -5.87 -16.77
N ARG A 2 -1.06 -6.08 -17.60
CA ARG A 2 -0.93 -5.77 -19.01
C ARG A 2 -1.70 -4.51 -19.33
N VAL A 3 -1.01 -3.50 -19.87
CA VAL A 3 -1.64 -2.27 -20.33
C VAL A 3 -1.94 -2.38 -21.80
N ARG A 4 -3.16 -2.06 -22.16
CA ARG A 4 -3.60 -2.12 -23.56
C ARG A 4 -4.08 -0.76 -24.01
N ALA A 5 -3.48 -0.22 -25.05
CA ALA A 5 -3.92 1.02 -25.62
C ALA A 5 -5.30 0.82 -26.28
N ALA A 6 -6.22 1.71 -26.01
CA ALA A 6 -7.55 1.68 -26.58
C ALA A 6 -7.52 2.43 -27.91
N GLY A 7 -7.63 1.71 -29.02
CA GLY A 7 -7.76 2.31 -30.34
C GLY A 7 -6.50 2.97 -30.86
N ARG A 8 -6.60 4.22 -31.26
CA ARG A 8 -5.62 4.90 -32.12
C ARG A 8 -4.62 5.78 -31.39
N GLY A 9 -4.65 5.81 -30.08
CA GLY A 9 -3.68 6.59 -29.32
C GLY A 9 -2.30 5.96 -29.37
N PRO A 10 -1.27 6.69 -29.00
CA PRO A 10 0.07 6.11 -28.87
C PRO A 10 0.05 5.05 -27.78
N PRO A 11 0.92 4.04 -27.85
CA PRO A 11 1.01 3.04 -26.80
C PRO A 11 1.41 3.71 -25.48
N ALA A 12 0.94 3.13 -24.38
CA ALA A 12 1.31 3.62 -23.06
C ALA A 12 2.81 3.40 -22.84
N THR A 13 3.47 4.40 -22.28
CA THR A 13 4.91 4.35 -21.98
C THR A 13 5.09 4.55 -20.49
N LEU A 14 5.85 3.65 -19.87
CA LEU A 14 6.22 3.81 -18.48
C LEU A 14 7.32 4.87 -18.37
N VAL A 15 6.96 6.03 -17.81
CA VAL A 15 7.91 7.13 -17.66
C VAL A 15 8.71 6.97 -16.39
N GLU A 16 8.07 6.50 -15.32
CA GLU A 16 8.66 6.44 -14.01
C GLU A 16 7.94 5.40 -13.15
N ARG A 17 8.65 4.80 -12.23
CA ARG A 17 8.04 3.91 -11.24
C ARG A 17 8.67 4.12 -9.87
N ALA A 18 7.90 3.80 -8.83
CA ALA A 18 8.37 3.84 -7.45
C ALA A 18 7.84 2.63 -6.70
N VAL A 19 8.64 2.12 -5.76
CA VAL A 19 8.27 0.96 -4.95
C VAL A 19 8.43 1.32 -3.49
N LEU A 20 7.33 1.24 -2.74
CA LEU A 20 7.39 1.37 -1.30
C LEU A 20 7.88 0.05 -0.71
N PRO A 21 8.92 0.04 0.14
CA PRO A 21 9.41 -1.22 0.70
C PRO A 21 8.34 -2.00 1.46
N ALA A 22 8.39 -3.32 1.35
CA ALA A 22 7.45 -4.20 2.05
C ALA A 22 7.52 -4.06 3.57
N ALA A 23 8.66 -3.64 4.09
CA ALA A 23 8.87 -3.42 5.52
C ALA A 23 8.44 -2.03 6.00
N THR A 24 7.55 -1.36 5.29
CA THR A 24 7.02 -0.06 5.70
C THR A 24 5.85 -0.26 6.65
N PHE A 25 5.94 0.32 7.85
CA PHE A 25 4.91 0.19 8.88
C PHE A 25 4.50 1.56 9.41
N ALA A 26 3.25 1.65 9.84
CA ALA A 26 2.68 2.84 10.44
C ALA A 26 2.28 2.53 11.88
N PRO A 27 2.25 3.53 12.78
CA PRO A 27 1.82 3.31 14.17
C PRO A 27 0.42 2.71 14.25
N GLY A 28 0.22 1.81 15.19
CA GLY A 28 -1.07 1.18 15.41
C GLY A 28 -0.93 -0.12 16.18
N PRO A 29 -2.05 -0.80 16.44
CA PRO A 29 -2.01 -2.08 17.14
C PRO A 29 -1.35 -3.16 16.29
N ALA A 30 -0.98 -4.27 16.93
CA ALA A 30 -0.44 -5.43 16.25
C ALA A 30 -1.42 -5.95 15.20
N SER A 31 -0.90 -6.54 14.16
CA SER A 31 -1.68 -7.04 13.04
C SER A 31 -1.11 -8.35 12.50
N GLY A 32 -1.85 -9.00 11.61
CA GLY A 32 -1.39 -10.21 10.94
C GLY A 32 -1.46 -11.46 11.78
N ALA A 33 -2.26 -11.48 12.84
CA ALA A 33 -2.37 -12.65 13.71
C ALA A 33 -2.96 -13.86 13.00
N ARG A 34 -3.69 -13.66 11.94
CA ARG A 34 -4.33 -14.74 11.17
C ARG A 34 -3.58 -15.13 9.91
N LEU A 35 -2.44 -14.51 9.67
CA LEU A 35 -1.57 -14.92 8.58
C LEU A 35 -0.84 -16.20 8.99
N GLY A 36 -0.56 -17.05 8.01
CA GLY A 36 0.15 -18.30 8.28
C GLY A 36 1.61 -18.09 8.67
N ALA A 37 2.31 -19.18 8.90
CA ALA A 37 3.70 -19.15 9.31
C ALA A 37 4.67 -18.77 8.19
N ALA A 38 4.25 -18.91 6.93
CA ALA A 38 5.11 -18.59 5.80
C ALA A 38 5.32 -17.08 5.68
N PRO A 39 6.56 -16.63 5.41
CA PRO A 39 6.81 -15.21 5.20
C PRO A 39 6.03 -14.66 4.01
N ILE A 40 5.62 -13.40 4.10
CA ILE A 40 4.91 -12.70 3.04
C ILE A 40 5.77 -11.53 2.62
N HIS A 41 6.20 -11.52 1.36
CA HIS A 41 7.11 -10.51 0.83
C HIS A 41 8.34 -10.30 1.73
N GLY A 42 8.86 -11.39 2.26
CA GLY A 42 10.01 -11.35 3.16
C GLY A 42 9.69 -10.89 4.58
N GLN A 43 8.42 -10.68 4.90
CA GLN A 43 7.99 -10.22 6.22
C GLN A 43 7.33 -11.36 6.99
N GLN A 44 7.71 -11.53 8.24
CA GLN A 44 7.18 -12.59 9.10
C GLN A 44 6.05 -12.05 9.98
N ALA A 45 4.86 -12.60 9.82
CA ALA A 45 3.72 -12.28 10.68
C ALA A 45 3.84 -13.06 12.02
N PRO A 46 3.21 -12.60 13.11
CA PRO A 46 2.45 -11.36 13.22
C PRO A 46 3.34 -10.13 13.29
N PHE A 47 2.75 -8.96 13.03
CA PHE A 47 3.45 -7.68 13.04
C PHE A 47 3.11 -6.90 14.30
N SER A 48 4.07 -6.12 14.81
CA SER A 48 3.85 -5.31 16.00
C SER A 48 3.07 -4.02 15.74
N SER A 49 2.83 -3.69 14.46
CA SER A 49 2.11 -2.47 14.06
C SER A 49 1.38 -2.72 12.74
N GLN A 50 1.00 -1.67 12.04
CA GLN A 50 0.19 -1.76 10.82
C GLN A 50 1.07 -1.64 9.58
N PRO A 51 1.17 -2.67 8.74
CA PRO A 51 1.94 -2.57 7.49
C PRO A 51 1.24 -1.66 6.49
N VAL A 52 2.03 -0.88 5.78
CA VAL A 52 1.54 0.03 4.74
C VAL A 52 1.52 -0.73 3.42
N GLN A 53 0.34 -1.18 3.03
CA GLN A 53 0.19 -2.04 1.86
C GLN A 53 -1.28 -2.11 1.41
N GLY A 54 -1.55 -2.79 0.31
CA GLY A 54 -2.92 -3.07 -0.11
C GLY A 54 -3.69 -1.85 -0.59
N PHE A 55 -3.05 -0.99 -1.36
CA PHE A 55 -3.70 0.22 -1.85
C PHE A 55 -4.72 -0.09 -2.94
N SER A 56 -5.95 0.37 -2.75
CA SER A 56 -7.04 0.22 -3.69
C SER A 56 -7.42 1.52 -4.40
N ALA A 57 -6.91 2.64 -3.92
CA ALA A 57 -7.15 3.94 -4.55
C ALA A 57 -5.94 4.84 -4.32
N LEU A 58 -5.70 5.73 -5.29
CA LEU A 58 -4.58 6.65 -5.25
C LEU A 58 -5.02 7.98 -5.82
N VAL A 59 -4.78 9.07 -5.09
CA VAL A 59 -5.15 10.42 -5.51
C VAL A 59 -3.92 11.32 -5.43
N ALA A 60 -3.55 11.94 -6.54
CA ALA A 60 -2.45 12.89 -6.56
C ALA A 60 -2.90 14.21 -5.93
N VAL A 61 -2.09 14.73 -5.01
CA VAL A 61 -2.38 16.01 -4.34
C VAL A 61 -1.33 17.07 -4.64
N GLY A 62 -0.36 16.78 -5.50
CA GLY A 62 0.66 17.71 -5.93
C GLY A 62 2.01 17.48 -5.30
N ASP A 63 3.07 17.99 -5.92
CA ASP A 63 4.46 17.93 -5.43
C ASP A 63 4.95 16.50 -5.12
N GLY A 64 4.54 15.52 -5.93
CA GLY A 64 4.94 14.14 -5.71
C GLY A 64 4.27 13.48 -4.51
N THR A 65 3.21 14.09 -4.00
CA THR A 65 2.45 13.59 -2.85
C THR A 65 1.14 12.98 -3.29
N TYR A 66 0.77 11.86 -2.68
CA TYR A 66 -0.44 11.10 -3.00
C TYR A 66 -1.16 10.69 -1.74
N LEU A 67 -2.49 10.64 -1.83
CA LEU A 67 -3.30 9.93 -0.83
C LEU A 67 -3.57 8.53 -1.35
N ALA A 68 -3.36 7.54 -0.51
CA ALA A 68 -3.53 6.13 -0.86
C ALA A 68 -4.41 5.43 0.17
N LEU A 69 -5.44 4.74 -0.31
CA LEU A 69 -6.36 4.00 0.56
C LEU A 69 -5.92 2.55 0.67
N ALA A 70 -5.64 2.11 1.90
CA ALA A 70 -5.38 0.71 2.20
C ALA A 70 -6.63 0.12 2.85
N ASP A 71 -7.25 -0.84 2.18
CA ASP A 71 -8.55 -1.38 2.59
C ASP A 71 -8.57 -2.89 2.77
N ASN A 72 -7.44 -3.55 2.71
CA ASN A 72 -7.41 -5.00 2.92
C ASN A 72 -6.17 -5.45 3.67
N GLY A 73 -6.25 -6.65 4.26
CA GLY A 73 -5.15 -7.29 4.94
C GLY A 73 -4.62 -8.48 4.14
N TYR A 74 -3.78 -8.19 3.15
CA TYR A 74 -3.15 -9.22 2.31
C TYR A 74 -4.16 -10.04 1.51
N GLY A 75 -5.24 -9.40 1.08
CA GLY A 75 -6.11 -9.93 0.03
C GLY A 75 -7.19 -10.92 0.46
N LYS A 76 -7.32 -11.20 1.75
CA LYS A 76 -8.36 -12.12 2.23
C LYS A 76 -9.13 -11.51 3.38
N ILE A 77 -10.43 -11.75 3.40
CA ILE A 77 -11.31 -11.27 4.45
C ILE A 77 -10.87 -11.78 5.82
N GLU A 78 -10.58 -13.05 5.93
CA GLU A 78 -10.17 -13.66 7.20
C GLU A 78 -8.83 -13.15 7.71
N ASN A 79 -8.01 -12.59 6.85
CA ASN A 79 -6.73 -12.00 7.22
C ASN A 79 -6.84 -10.53 7.61
N SER A 80 -8.01 -9.91 7.39
CA SER A 80 -8.16 -8.46 7.49
C SER A 80 -8.65 -7.97 8.85
N ALA A 81 -8.94 -8.87 9.77
CA ALA A 81 -9.59 -8.52 11.03
C ALA A 81 -8.79 -7.52 11.88
N ASP A 82 -7.48 -7.59 11.84
CA ASP A 82 -6.60 -6.74 12.63
C ASP A 82 -5.80 -5.73 11.80
N PHE A 83 -6.16 -5.55 10.52
CA PHE A 83 -5.60 -4.51 9.68
C PHE A 83 -6.53 -3.32 9.64
N HIS A 84 -6.00 -2.13 9.86
CA HIS A 84 -6.82 -0.93 9.83
C HIS A 84 -7.12 -0.49 8.41
N LEU A 85 -8.34 -0.05 8.21
CA LEU A 85 -8.73 0.68 7.02
C LEU A 85 -8.19 2.11 7.17
N ARG A 86 -7.27 2.51 6.31
CA ARG A 86 -6.57 3.78 6.46
C ARG A 86 -6.32 4.48 5.14
N VAL A 87 -6.23 5.81 5.22
CA VAL A 87 -5.68 6.62 4.15
C VAL A 87 -4.26 7.01 4.55
N TYR A 88 -3.31 6.76 3.66
CA TYR A 88 -1.93 7.13 3.86
C TYR A 88 -1.57 8.30 2.95
N THR A 89 -0.74 9.20 3.46
CA THR A 89 -0.10 10.21 2.63
C THR A 89 1.28 9.68 2.27
N LEU A 90 1.54 9.56 0.98
CA LEU A 90 2.80 9.06 0.45
C LEU A 90 3.48 10.17 -0.33
N ARG A 91 4.80 10.24 -0.22
CA ARG A 91 5.62 11.10 -1.07
C ARG A 91 6.53 10.20 -1.90
N LEU A 92 6.52 10.41 -3.21
CA LEU A 92 7.30 9.58 -4.12
C LEU A 92 8.64 10.20 -4.49
N ASP A 93 8.81 11.52 -4.31
CA ASP A 93 10.03 12.22 -4.67
C ASP A 93 10.73 12.73 -3.39
N PRO A 94 12.04 12.47 -3.20
CA PRO A 94 12.97 11.74 -4.09
C PRO A 94 12.86 10.21 -4.02
N ALA A 95 12.26 9.66 -2.97
CA ALA A 95 12.10 8.22 -2.79
C ALA A 95 10.74 7.93 -2.20
N PRO A 96 10.11 6.80 -2.56
CA PRO A 96 8.79 6.48 -2.04
C PRO A 96 8.85 6.25 -0.53
N ARG A 97 7.96 6.92 0.19
CA ARG A 97 7.84 6.74 1.64
C ARG A 97 6.45 7.18 2.12
N MET A 98 6.04 6.60 3.20
CA MET A 98 4.85 7.04 3.92
C MET A 98 5.24 8.24 4.79
N VAL A 99 4.54 9.37 4.66
CA VAL A 99 4.83 10.57 5.43
C VAL A 99 3.75 10.86 6.48
N ALA A 100 2.55 10.33 6.30
CA ALA A 100 1.50 10.46 7.30
C ALA A 100 0.42 9.40 7.06
N ALA A 101 -0.30 9.05 8.11
CA ALA A 101 -1.43 8.15 8.03
C ALA A 101 -2.65 8.81 8.69
N ALA A 102 -3.79 8.73 8.02
CA ALA A 102 -5.06 9.14 8.57
C ALA A 102 -5.91 7.89 8.77
N ARG A 103 -6.57 7.78 9.92
CA ARG A 103 -7.41 6.65 10.23
C ARG A 103 -8.81 6.92 9.73
N SER A 104 -9.34 6.07 8.87
CA SER A 104 -10.68 6.28 8.34
C SER A 104 -11.76 5.69 9.25
N ARG A 105 -11.45 4.84 10.18
CA ARG A 105 -12.29 4.46 11.32
C ARG A 105 -11.75 3.28 12.08
#